data_f309427e54be69e6092d75d20bfdd5eb
#
_entry.id   f309427e54be69e6092d75d20bfdd5eb
#
_cell.length_a   1.000
_cell.length_b   1.000
_cell.length_c   1.000
_cell.angle_alpha   90.00
_cell.angle_beta   90.00
_cell.angle_gamma   90.00
#
_symmetry.space_group_name_H-M   'P 1'
#
loop_
_entity.id
_entity.type
_entity.pdbx_description
1 polymer ?
#
loop_
_entity_poly.entity_id
_entity_poly.type
_entity_poly.pdbx_seq_one_letter_code
_entity_poly.pdbx_strand_id
1 'polypeptide(L)'
;PIQTIYTAEPEQQGERRVTLRRAGELGIVGIAYKSVAGSDADFPALNMLGTILGSGKTSRFYKALTDTNLTLGATASAGFFHDPHLFQVYAFLAPGVEHSQVEKVVLEEIERIKKDGVSDAEVATALGKYKAATAYGRDGTFSIAGNLNESIAAGDWTLYYTVDDATAKVTAADIKRVANKYLDTKKSATGWFIPVPPEAAGAAK
;
A
#
# COMPACT_ATOMS: atom_id res chain seq x y z
N PRO A 1 -28.20 -19.84 2.16
CA PRO A 1 -27.04 -19.44 1.34
C PRO A 1 -26.87 -17.92 1.40
N ILE A 2 -25.64 -17.46 1.57
CA ILE A 2 -25.32 -16.03 1.50
C ILE A 2 -25.57 -15.59 0.05
N GLN A 3 -26.29 -14.47 -0.13
CA GLN A 3 -26.57 -13.94 -1.45
C GLN A 3 -25.25 -13.43 -2.08
N THR A 4 -25.00 -13.83 -3.30
CA THR A 4 -23.83 -13.33 -4.05
C THR A 4 -24.07 -11.88 -4.47
N ILE A 5 -23.14 -11.00 -4.15
CA ILE A 5 -23.18 -9.59 -4.57
C ILE A 5 -22.60 -9.50 -5.98
N TYR A 6 -23.36 -8.96 -6.92
CA TYR A 6 -22.95 -8.78 -8.32
C TYR A 6 -22.62 -7.31 -8.67
N THR A 7 -22.66 -6.43 -7.67
CA THR A 7 -22.42 -5.01 -7.89
C THR A 7 -20.93 -4.77 -8.05
N ALA A 8 -20.50 -4.28 -9.22
CA ALA A 8 -19.15 -3.84 -9.47
C ALA A 8 -19.06 -2.31 -9.34
N GLU A 9 -18.02 -1.80 -8.70
CA GLU A 9 -17.79 -0.37 -8.62
C GLU A 9 -17.40 0.18 -10.01
N PRO A 10 -18.03 1.28 -10.48
CA PRO A 10 -17.70 1.87 -11.78
C PRO A 10 -16.26 2.38 -11.82
N GLU A 11 -15.71 2.48 -13.05
CA GLU A 11 -14.37 3.03 -13.23
C GLU A 11 -14.30 4.49 -12.78
N GLN A 12 -13.27 4.83 -12.02
CA GLN A 12 -13.04 6.20 -11.55
C GLN A 12 -12.59 7.09 -12.72
N GLN A 13 -13.28 8.20 -12.93
CA GLN A 13 -13.08 9.11 -14.07
C GLN A 13 -12.15 10.29 -13.77
N GLY A 14 -11.67 10.44 -12.54
CA GLY A 14 -10.78 11.52 -12.16
C GLY A 14 -10.23 11.39 -10.75
N GLU A 15 -9.18 12.13 -10.44
CA GLU A 15 -8.62 12.20 -9.09
C GLU A 15 -9.68 12.73 -8.11
N ARG A 16 -9.73 12.14 -6.92
CA ARG A 16 -10.55 12.62 -5.80
C ARG A 16 -9.63 13.13 -4.70
N ARG A 17 -9.96 14.29 -4.16
CA ARG A 17 -9.18 14.90 -3.07
C ARG A 17 -10.08 15.25 -1.89
N VAL A 18 -9.58 14.98 -0.68
CA VAL A 18 -10.27 15.32 0.56
C VAL A 18 -9.26 15.90 1.57
N THR A 19 -9.69 16.94 2.27
CA THR A 19 -8.92 17.47 3.40
C THR A 19 -9.78 17.36 4.65
N LEU A 20 -9.26 16.65 5.64
CA LEU A 20 -9.91 16.45 6.93
C LEU A 20 -9.16 17.23 8.00
N ARG A 21 -9.85 18.18 8.66
CA ARG A 21 -9.32 18.93 9.80
C ARG A 21 -10.02 18.46 11.06
N ARG A 22 -9.26 17.83 11.97
CA ARG A 22 -9.78 17.33 13.25
C ARG A 22 -8.71 17.36 14.31
N ALA A 23 -9.14 17.26 15.58
CA ALA A 23 -8.22 17.10 16.69
C ALA A 23 -7.28 15.91 16.45
N GLY A 24 -5.98 16.15 16.62
CA GLY A 24 -4.94 15.15 16.40
C GLY A 24 -3.57 15.74 16.57
N GLU A 25 -2.54 14.89 16.51
CA GLU A 25 -1.16 15.29 16.74
C GLU A 25 -0.31 15.28 15.47
N LEU A 26 -0.58 14.35 14.56
CA LEU A 26 0.24 14.12 13.37
C LEU A 26 -0.52 14.43 12.10
N GLY A 27 0.11 15.16 11.16
CA GLY A 27 -0.35 15.28 9.80
C GLY A 27 -0.20 13.96 9.05
N ILE A 28 -1.16 13.63 8.18
CA ILE A 28 -1.11 12.41 7.37
C ILE A 28 -1.42 12.76 5.91
N VAL A 29 -0.61 12.24 5.00
CA VAL A 29 -0.94 12.14 3.58
C VAL A 29 -1.30 10.69 3.28
N GLY A 30 -2.51 10.45 2.80
CA GLY A 30 -2.98 9.15 2.33
C GLY A 30 -3.26 9.20 0.84
N ILE A 31 -2.77 8.24 0.06
CA ILE A 31 -3.07 8.10 -1.37
C ILE A 31 -3.54 6.67 -1.60
N ALA A 32 -4.67 6.52 -2.27
CA ALA A 32 -5.25 5.22 -2.57
C ALA A 32 -5.51 5.10 -4.08
N TYR A 33 -5.19 3.93 -4.61
CA TYR A 33 -5.45 3.52 -5.99
C TYR A 33 -6.31 2.27 -5.99
N LYS A 34 -7.24 2.14 -6.94
CA LYS A 34 -7.96 0.88 -7.11
C LYS A 34 -6.99 -0.24 -7.48
N SER A 35 -7.10 -1.35 -6.80
CA SER A 35 -6.26 -2.53 -6.94
C SER A 35 -7.10 -3.75 -7.27
N VAL A 36 -6.58 -4.92 -7.04
CA VAL A 36 -7.14 -6.22 -7.40
C VAL A 36 -7.53 -7.04 -6.17
N ALA A 37 -8.24 -8.12 -6.37
CA ALA A 37 -8.47 -9.15 -5.35
C ALA A 37 -7.18 -9.88 -4.97
N GLY A 38 -7.12 -10.46 -3.78
CA GLY A 38 -5.96 -11.24 -3.32
C GLY A 38 -5.66 -12.49 -4.16
N SER A 39 -6.67 -13.00 -4.88
CA SER A 39 -6.55 -14.15 -5.81
C SER A 39 -6.11 -13.77 -7.23
N ASP A 40 -5.97 -12.47 -7.53
CA ASP A 40 -5.58 -12.00 -8.87
C ASP A 40 -4.09 -12.26 -9.13
N ALA A 41 -3.76 -12.55 -10.39
CA ALA A 41 -2.39 -12.81 -10.83
C ALA A 41 -1.43 -11.61 -10.65
N ASP A 42 -1.94 -10.38 -10.59
CA ASP A 42 -1.14 -9.18 -10.37
C ASP A 42 -0.91 -8.88 -8.88
N PHE A 43 -1.64 -9.53 -7.96
CA PHE A 43 -1.51 -9.30 -6.52
C PHE A 43 -0.07 -9.50 -5.99
N PRO A 44 0.64 -10.60 -6.32
CA PRO A 44 2.02 -10.80 -5.85
C PRO A 44 2.97 -9.66 -6.24
N ALA A 45 2.85 -9.16 -7.48
CA ALA A 45 3.68 -8.05 -7.95
C ALA A 45 3.33 -6.72 -7.26
N LEU A 46 2.04 -6.46 -6.99
CA LEU A 46 1.59 -5.30 -6.22
C LEU A 46 2.04 -5.36 -4.75
N ASN A 47 2.00 -6.53 -4.14
CA ASN A 47 2.50 -6.73 -2.78
C ASN A 47 4.02 -6.48 -2.69
N MET A 48 4.78 -6.98 -3.67
CA MET A 48 6.22 -6.69 -3.78
C MET A 48 6.51 -5.21 -4.03
N LEU A 49 5.71 -4.54 -4.86
CA LEU A 49 5.79 -3.09 -5.07
C LEU A 49 5.58 -2.33 -3.76
N GLY A 50 4.57 -2.70 -2.96
CA GLY A 50 4.33 -2.13 -1.63
C GLY A 50 5.54 -2.31 -0.70
N THR A 51 6.15 -3.49 -0.71
CA THR A 51 7.35 -3.80 0.07
C THR A 51 8.55 -2.94 -0.34
N ILE A 52 8.80 -2.74 -1.63
CA ILE A 52 9.89 -1.90 -2.16
C ILE A 52 9.65 -0.43 -1.79
N LEU A 53 8.41 0.05 -1.92
CA LEU A 53 8.06 1.43 -1.60
C LEU A 53 8.14 1.73 -0.10
N GLY A 54 7.53 0.90 0.77
CA GLY A 54 7.22 1.28 2.15
C GLY A 54 7.77 0.38 3.25
N SER A 55 8.44 -0.75 2.97
CA SER A 55 8.83 -1.69 4.03
C SER A 55 10.27 -1.51 4.51
N GLY A 56 10.42 -0.93 5.72
CA GLY A 56 11.69 -0.83 6.45
C GLY A 56 12.73 0.11 5.83
N LYS A 57 13.92 0.17 6.43
CA LYS A 57 14.96 1.17 6.13
C LYS A 57 15.54 1.12 4.70
N THR A 58 15.38 0.01 3.99
CA THR A 58 15.85 -0.13 2.61
C THR A 58 14.81 0.31 1.57
N SER A 59 13.59 0.63 1.99
CA SER A 59 12.50 1.06 1.12
C SER A 59 12.73 2.45 0.54
N ARG A 60 12.09 2.75 -0.59
CA ARG A 60 12.24 4.04 -1.27
C ARG A 60 11.67 5.18 -0.44
N PHE A 61 10.51 4.99 0.16
CA PHE A 61 9.89 6.01 1.03
C PHE A 61 10.71 6.27 2.29
N TYR A 62 11.35 5.25 2.88
CA TYR A 62 12.24 5.49 4.00
C TYR A 62 13.37 6.44 3.60
N LYS A 63 14.06 6.15 2.51
CA LYS A 63 15.20 6.96 2.02
C LYS A 63 14.79 8.37 1.60
N ALA A 64 13.64 8.50 0.92
CA ALA A 64 13.21 9.78 0.37
C ALA A 64 12.45 10.67 1.37
N LEU A 65 11.82 10.09 2.38
CA LEU A 65 10.94 10.80 3.31
C LEU A 65 11.42 10.73 4.75
N THR A 66 11.69 9.53 5.28
CA THR A 66 12.00 9.37 6.71
C THR A 66 13.44 9.74 7.02
N ASP A 67 14.39 9.29 6.20
CA ASP A 67 15.82 9.60 6.35
C ASP A 67 16.12 11.10 6.12
N THR A 68 15.26 11.78 5.37
CA THR A 68 15.30 13.24 5.13
C THR A 68 14.50 14.06 6.13
N ASN A 69 13.96 13.44 7.19
CA ASN A 69 13.13 14.07 8.23
C ASN A 69 11.84 14.75 7.73
N LEU A 70 11.31 14.33 6.57
CA LEU A 70 10.00 14.80 6.09
C LEU A 70 8.85 14.03 6.76
N THR A 71 9.09 12.78 7.16
CA THR A 71 8.07 11.94 7.81
C THR A 71 8.67 11.18 8.99
N LEU A 72 7.81 10.80 9.95
CA LEU A 72 8.12 9.85 11.01
C LEU A 72 8.07 8.40 10.48
N GLY A 73 7.38 8.17 9.38
CA GLY A 73 7.28 6.90 8.69
C GLY A 73 6.37 7.01 7.48
N ALA A 74 6.58 6.11 6.52
CA ALA A 74 5.70 5.97 5.37
C ALA A 74 5.55 4.49 5.00
N THR A 75 4.35 4.09 4.57
CA THR A 75 4.01 2.72 4.23
C THR A 75 3.32 2.65 2.87
N ALA A 76 3.43 1.52 2.21
CA ALA A 76 2.66 1.18 1.02
C ALA A 76 2.24 -0.29 1.08
N SER A 77 1.00 -0.60 0.70
CA SER A 77 0.49 -1.98 0.73
C SER A 77 -0.65 -2.20 -0.24
N ALA A 78 -0.76 -3.41 -0.78
CA ALA A 78 -1.95 -3.92 -1.45
C ALA A 78 -2.80 -4.70 -0.45
N GLY A 79 -4.12 -4.53 -0.48
CA GLY A 79 -5.04 -5.28 0.37
C GLY A 79 -5.23 -6.71 -0.14
N PHE A 80 -5.21 -7.69 0.78
CA PHE A 80 -5.45 -9.11 0.49
C PHE A 80 -6.90 -9.47 0.88
N PHE A 81 -7.83 -9.29 -0.07
CA PHE A 81 -9.26 -9.48 0.15
C PHE A 81 -9.88 -10.28 -1.01
N HIS A 82 -11.09 -10.79 -0.78
CA HIS A 82 -11.88 -11.50 -1.80
C HIS A 82 -12.21 -10.62 -3.01
N ASP A 83 -12.66 -9.41 -2.74
CA ASP A 83 -13.02 -8.45 -3.77
C ASP A 83 -11.83 -7.50 -4.08
N PRO A 84 -11.81 -6.88 -5.28
CA PRO A 84 -10.85 -5.83 -5.59
C PRO A 84 -10.81 -4.76 -4.49
N HIS A 85 -9.61 -4.43 -4.03
CA HIS A 85 -9.40 -3.51 -2.92
C HIS A 85 -8.53 -2.32 -3.37
N LEU A 86 -7.81 -1.71 -2.45
CA LEU A 86 -6.97 -0.55 -2.70
C LEU A 86 -5.49 -0.92 -2.55
N PHE A 87 -4.66 -0.31 -3.41
CA PHE A 87 -3.26 -0.08 -3.10
C PHE A 87 -3.17 1.25 -2.35
N GLN A 88 -2.65 1.23 -1.13
CA GLN A 88 -2.67 2.36 -0.21
C GLN A 88 -1.25 2.81 0.12
N VAL A 89 -1.07 4.12 0.17
CA VAL A 89 0.14 4.78 0.67
C VAL A 89 -0.26 5.68 1.83
N TYR A 90 0.44 5.57 2.95
CA TYR A 90 0.29 6.47 4.08
C TYR A 90 1.66 7.03 4.46
N ALA A 91 1.73 8.35 4.63
CA ALA A 91 2.91 9.06 5.11
C ALA A 91 2.53 9.90 6.33
N PHE A 92 3.22 9.67 7.44
CA PHE A 92 3.02 10.36 8.71
C PHE A 92 4.03 11.50 8.82
N LEU A 93 3.58 12.74 8.74
CA LEU A 93 4.43 13.91 8.63
C LEU A 93 5.24 14.15 9.91
N ALA A 94 6.48 14.60 9.75
CA ALA A 94 7.23 15.18 10.85
C ALA A 94 6.62 16.54 11.24
N PRO A 95 6.77 16.99 12.51
CA PRO A 95 6.24 18.27 12.96
C PRO A 95 6.71 19.43 12.07
N GLY A 96 5.78 20.30 11.66
CA GLY A 96 6.08 21.49 10.86
C GLY A 96 6.30 21.25 9.36
N VAL A 97 6.18 20.02 8.88
CA VAL A 97 6.31 19.69 7.47
C VAL A 97 4.96 19.87 6.74
N GLU A 98 5.03 20.43 5.55
CA GLU A 98 3.85 20.67 4.72
C GLU A 98 3.38 19.40 3.98
N HIS A 99 2.06 19.16 3.97
CA HIS A 99 1.45 18.00 3.31
C HIS A 99 1.78 17.93 1.82
N SER A 100 1.78 19.08 1.14
CA SER A 100 2.11 19.19 -0.29
C SER A 100 3.53 18.74 -0.62
N GLN A 101 4.49 18.99 0.28
CA GLN A 101 5.88 18.57 0.10
C GLN A 101 6.00 17.05 0.18
N VAL A 102 5.36 16.43 1.18
CA VAL A 102 5.38 14.98 1.37
C VAL A 102 4.65 14.27 0.22
N GLU A 103 3.47 14.76 -0.17
CA GLU A 103 2.72 14.20 -1.30
C GLU A 103 3.54 14.24 -2.58
N LYS A 104 4.20 15.37 -2.87
CA LYS A 104 5.07 15.51 -4.05
C LYS A 104 6.15 14.43 -4.08
N VAL A 105 6.86 14.22 -2.98
CA VAL A 105 7.93 13.21 -2.91
C VAL A 105 7.37 11.79 -3.09
N VAL A 106 6.21 11.47 -2.47
CA VAL A 106 5.54 10.18 -2.67
C VAL A 106 5.23 9.94 -4.14
N LEU A 107 4.63 10.93 -4.81
CA LEU A 107 4.28 10.81 -6.23
C LEU A 107 5.51 10.71 -7.13
N GLU A 108 6.57 11.47 -6.83
CA GLU A 108 7.85 11.38 -7.57
C GLU A 108 8.47 9.99 -7.47
N GLU A 109 8.47 9.33 -6.31
CA GLU A 109 8.99 7.98 -6.16
C GLU A 109 8.15 6.94 -6.94
N ILE A 110 6.83 7.09 -6.93
CA ILE A 110 5.93 6.25 -7.75
C ILE A 110 6.24 6.45 -9.24
N GLU A 111 6.35 7.69 -9.71
CA GLU A 111 6.65 7.99 -11.11
C GLU A 111 8.05 7.50 -11.52
N ARG A 112 9.04 7.52 -10.62
CA ARG A 112 10.35 6.90 -10.89
C ARG A 112 10.23 5.40 -11.15
N ILE A 113 9.43 4.67 -10.36
CA ILE A 113 9.21 3.24 -10.61
C ILE A 113 8.50 3.03 -11.95
N LYS A 114 7.50 3.83 -12.27
CA LYS A 114 6.77 3.73 -13.54
C LYS A 114 7.69 3.98 -14.74
N LYS A 115 8.56 4.96 -14.64
CA LYS A 115 9.50 5.35 -15.72
C LYS A 115 10.69 4.39 -15.81
N ASP A 116 11.40 4.22 -14.71
CA ASP A 116 12.72 3.58 -14.69
C ASP A 116 12.66 2.11 -14.26
N GLY A 117 11.58 1.73 -13.54
CA GLY A 117 11.44 0.42 -12.93
C GLY A 117 12.14 0.33 -11.58
N VAL A 118 12.41 -0.90 -11.17
CA VAL A 118 13.18 -1.25 -9.97
C VAL A 118 14.37 -2.12 -10.38
N SER A 119 15.43 -2.14 -9.56
CA SER A 119 16.56 -3.02 -9.79
C SER A 119 16.29 -4.45 -9.30
N ASP A 120 17.01 -5.43 -9.86
CA ASP A 120 16.97 -6.82 -9.40
C ASP A 120 17.40 -6.94 -7.92
N ALA A 121 18.28 -6.08 -7.45
CA ALA A 121 18.69 -6.02 -6.05
C ALA A 121 17.54 -5.56 -5.13
N GLU A 122 16.70 -4.61 -5.55
CA GLU A 122 15.50 -4.22 -4.81
C GLU A 122 14.50 -5.37 -4.77
N VAL A 123 14.29 -6.07 -5.87
CA VAL A 123 13.41 -7.26 -5.94
C VAL A 123 13.92 -8.35 -4.99
N ALA A 124 15.22 -8.69 -5.04
CA ALA A 124 15.82 -9.69 -4.18
C ALA A 124 15.70 -9.33 -2.68
N THR A 125 15.90 -8.04 -2.35
CA THR A 125 15.75 -7.54 -0.98
C THR A 125 14.29 -7.65 -0.51
N ALA A 126 13.33 -7.26 -1.34
CA ALA A 126 11.91 -7.35 -1.02
C ALA A 126 11.45 -8.81 -0.88
N LEU A 127 11.92 -9.70 -1.75
CA LEU A 127 11.64 -11.14 -1.66
C LEU A 127 12.23 -11.75 -0.38
N GLY A 128 13.44 -11.34 0.02
CA GLY A 128 14.05 -11.76 1.28
C GLY A 128 13.19 -11.36 2.49
N LYS A 129 12.70 -10.12 2.51
CA LYS A 129 11.78 -9.64 3.57
C LYS A 129 10.47 -10.41 3.57
N TYR A 130 9.87 -10.64 2.40
CA TYR A 130 8.64 -11.40 2.26
C TYR A 130 8.80 -12.81 2.83
N LYS A 131 9.85 -13.53 2.43
CA LYS A 131 10.16 -14.89 2.93
C LYS A 131 10.35 -14.92 4.44
N ALA A 132 11.08 -13.94 5.00
CA ALA A 132 11.27 -13.85 6.45
C ALA A 132 9.92 -13.59 7.16
N ALA A 133 9.10 -12.65 6.69
CA ALA A 133 7.80 -12.36 7.26
C ALA A 133 6.87 -13.59 7.20
N THR A 134 6.84 -14.31 6.07
CA THR A 134 6.05 -15.54 5.89
C THR A 134 6.52 -16.63 6.86
N ALA A 135 7.84 -16.83 7.02
CA ALA A 135 8.37 -17.82 7.95
C ALA A 135 7.98 -17.52 9.40
N TYR A 136 8.12 -16.26 9.84
CA TYR A 136 7.67 -15.84 11.19
C TYR A 136 6.15 -15.89 11.34
N GLY A 137 5.40 -15.53 10.30
CA GLY A 137 3.93 -15.57 10.28
C GLY A 137 3.37 -17.01 10.33
N ARG A 138 4.18 -18.03 10.12
CA ARG A 138 3.81 -19.46 10.22
C ARG A 138 4.34 -20.14 11.49
N ASP A 139 4.83 -19.38 12.43
CA ASP A 139 5.27 -19.91 13.71
C ASP A 139 4.06 -20.13 14.64
N GLY A 140 3.83 -21.40 14.98
CA GLY A 140 2.75 -21.84 15.85
C GLY A 140 1.39 -22.06 15.16
N THR A 141 0.58 -22.94 15.76
CA THR A 141 -0.70 -23.42 15.22
C THR A 141 -1.74 -22.29 15.07
N PHE A 142 -1.74 -21.32 15.98
CA PHE A 142 -2.67 -20.19 15.92
C PHE A 142 -2.38 -19.27 14.73
N SER A 143 -1.10 -18.98 14.48
CA SER A 143 -0.68 -18.17 13.33
C SER A 143 -0.99 -18.86 12.00
N ILE A 144 -0.76 -20.18 11.92
CA ILE A 144 -1.12 -20.98 10.74
C ILE A 144 -2.63 -20.94 10.51
N ALA A 145 -3.45 -21.14 11.55
CA ALA A 145 -4.90 -21.10 11.43
C ALA A 145 -5.39 -19.70 11.00
N GLY A 146 -4.81 -18.63 11.55
CA GLY A 146 -5.12 -17.24 11.17
C GLY A 146 -4.84 -16.99 9.69
N ASN A 147 -3.64 -17.28 9.21
CA ASN A 147 -3.26 -17.08 7.81
C ASN A 147 -4.07 -17.95 6.84
N LEU A 148 -4.44 -19.18 7.26
CA LEU A 148 -5.32 -20.03 6.47
C LEU A 148 -6.73 -19.43 6.37
N ASN A 149 -7.26 -18.88 7.48
CA ASN A 149 -8.56 -18.19 7.48
C ASN A 149 -8.55 -16.95 6.58
N GLU A 150 -7.48 -16.16 6.58
CA GLU A 150 -7.33 -15.02 5.66
C GLU A 150 -7.36 -15.49 4.19
N SER A 151 -6.72 -16.60 3.88
CA SER A 151 -6.72 -17.18 2.53
C SER A 151 -8.12 -17.67 2.13
N ILE A 152 -8.84 -18.33 3.04
CA ILE A 152 -10.24 -18.75 2.84
C ILE A 152 -11.12 -17.51 2.61
N ALA A 153 -10.94 -16.47 3.43
CA ALA A 153 -11.69 -15.22 3.30
C ALA A 153 -11.39 -14.49 1.98
N ALA A 154 -10.17 -14.60 1.45
CA ALA A 154 -9.81 -14.09 0.13
C ALA A 154 -10.35 -14.93 -1.04
N GLY A 155 -11.03 -16.05 -0.75
CA GLY A 155 -11.79 -16.85 -1.71
C GLY A 155 -11.28 -18.27 -1.97
N ASP A 156 -10.02 -18.58 -1.64
CA ASP A 156 -9.44 -19.92 -1.84
C ASP A 156 -8.36 -20.19 -0.80
N TRP A 157 -8.54 -21.25 0.00
CA TRP A 157 -7.57 -21.67 1.00
C TRP A 157 -6.18 -22.01 0.41
N THR A 158 -6.11 -22.40 -0.86
CA THR A 158 -4.83 -22.71 -1.53
C THR A 158 -3.95 -21.48 -1.72
N LEU A 159 -4.51 -20.26 -1.61
CA LEU A 159 -3.75 -19.01 -1.60
C LEU A 159 -2.73 -18.97 -0.47
N TYR A 160 -2.96 -19.73 0.60
CA TYR A 160 -2.01 -19.85 1.73
C TYR A 160 -0.58 -20.23 1.30
N TYR A 161 -0.42 -20.96 0.20
CA TYR A 161 0.89 -21.32 -0.35
C TYR A 161 1.09 -20.91 -1.81
N THR A 162 0.04 -20.81 -2.62
CA THR A 162 0.19 -20.45 -4.05
C THR A 162 0.64 -19.01 -4.25
N VAL A 163 0.29 -18.10 -3.33
CA VAL A 163 0.77 -16.71 -3.33
C VAL A 163 2.29 -16.64 -3.10
N ASP A 164 2.84 -17.52 -2.26
CA ASP A 164 4.30 -17.58 -2.03
C ASP A 164 5.05 -18.00 -3.30
N ASP A 165 4.55 -19.04 -3.97
CA ASP A 165 5.15 -19.53 -5.22
C ASP A 165 5.07 -18.49 -6.34
N ALA A 166 3.96 -17.75 -6.41
CA ALA A 166 3.79 -16.66 -7.35
C ALA A 166 4.70 -15.47 -7.01
N THR A 167 4.81 -15.10 -5.72
CA THR A 167 5.68 -14.01 -5.26
C THR A 167 7.15 -14.31 -5.53
N ALA A 168 7.57 -15.57 -5.39
CA ALA A 168 8.95 -15.99 -5.67
C ALA A 168 9.36 -15.82 -7.15
N LYS A 169 8.40 -15.70 -8.06
CA LYS A 169 8.61 -15.55 -9.51
C LYS A 169 8.49 -14.10 -10.00
N VAL A 170 8.13 -13.16 -9.12
CA VAL A 170 7.97 -11.74 -9.48
C VAL A 170 9.31 -11.15 -9.93
N THR A 171 9.29 -10.48 -11.07
CA THR A 171 10.44 -9.82 -11.70
C THR A 171 10.35 -8.30 -11.58
N ALA A 172 11.46 -7.60 -11.85
CA ALA A 172 11.49 -6.14 -11.95
C ALA A 172 10.53 -5.61 -13.05
N ALA A 173 10.39 -6.35 -14.14
CA ALA A 173 9.46 -6.03 -15.21
C ALA A 173 7.99 -6.12 -14.76
N ASP A 174 7.64 -7.12 -13.95
CA ASP A 174 6.28 -7.24 -13.39
C ASP A 174 5.95 -6.06 -12.47
N ILE A 175 6.88 -5.66 -11.61
CA ILE A 175 6.70 -4.52 -10.71
C ILE A 175 6.50 -3.23 -11.51
N LYS A 176 7.31 -2.98 -12.55
CA LYS A 176 7.14 -1.84 -13.45
C LYS A 176 5.78 -1.88 -14.17
N ARG A 177 5.37 -3.04 -14.64
CA ARG A 177 4.09 -3.26 -15.33
C ARG A 177 2.91 -2.93 -14.42
N VAL A 178 2.86 -3.48 -13.20
CA VAL A 178 1.74 -3.21 -12.27
C VAL A 178 1.75 -1.78 -11.77
N ALA A 179 2.91 -1.15 -11.55
CA ALA A 179 2.98 0.27 -11.21
C ALA A 179 2.35 1.14 -12.31
N ASN A 180 2.63 0.88 -13.58
CA ASN A 180 2.03 1.60 -14.70
C ASN A 180 0.53 1.31 -14.86
N LYS A 181 0.10 0.07 -14.60
CA LYS A 181 -1.30 -0.34 -14.77
C LYS A 181 -2.22 0.23 -13.69
N TYR A 182 -1.76 0.27 -12.43
CA TYR A 182 -2.63 0.56 -11.29
C TYR A 182 -2.37 1.92 -10.63
N LEU A 183 -1.14 2.47 -10.67
CA LEU A 183 -0.82 3.71 -9.97
C LEU A 183 -0.96 4.94 -10.87
N ASP A 184 -2.15 5.11 -11.45
CA ASP A 184 -2.51 6.30 -12.22
C ASP A 184 -3.07 7.38 -11.29
N THR A 185 -2.39 8.52 -11.18
CA THR A 185 -2.82 9.66 -10.35
C THR A 185 -4.20 10.18 -10.73
N LYS A 186 -4.60 10.09 -12.02
CA LYS A 186 -5.94 10.46 -12.47
C LYS A 186 -7.04 9.55 -11.94
N LYS A 187 -6.69 8.35 -11.46
CA LYS A 187 -7.60 7.36 -10.89
C LYS A 187 -7.33 7.14 -9.39
N SER A 188 -6.68 8.10 -8.72
CA SER A 188 -6.37 8.04 -7.30
C SER A 188 -7.37 8.81 -6.44
N ALA A 189 -7.35 8.51 -5.15
CA ALA A 189 -7.97 9.32 -4.11
C ALA A 189 -6.88 9.77 -3.14
N THR A 190 -6.71 11.09 -3.00
CA THR A 190 -5.71 11.69 -2.10
C THR A 190 -6.41 12.35 -0.92
N GLY A 191 -6.00 12.03 0.29
CA GLY A 191 -6.51 12.57 1.53
C GLY A 191 -5.41 13.23 2.37
N TRP A 192 -5.70 14.43 2.87
CA TRP A 192 -4.87 15.08 3.87
C TRP A 192 -5.59 15.14 5.20
N PHE A 193 -4.98 14.58 6.24
CA PHE A 193 -5.38 14.80 7.60
C PHE A 193 -4.52 15.93 8.18
N ILE A 194 -5.16 17.06 8.50
CA ILE A 194 -4.51 18.23 9.09
C ILE A 194 -4.92 18.30 10.56
N PRO A 195 -4.02 18.02 11.49
CA PRO A 195 -4.32 18.09 12.92
C PRO A 195 -4.62 19.54 13.34
N VAL A 196 -5.59 19.71 14.18
CA VAL A 196 -5.92 20.99 14.83
C VAL A 196 -5.93 20.79 16.35
N PRO A 197 -5.60 21.82 17.15
CA PRO A 197 -5.73 21.74 18.59
C PRO A 197 -7.13 21.33 19.04
N PRO A 198 -7.29 20.61 20.15
CA PRO A 198 -8.61 20.15 20.62
C PRO A 198 -9.64 21.27 20.81
N GLU A 199 -9.22 22.45 21.24
CA GLU A 199 -10.08 23.63 21.42
C GLU A 199 -10.67 24.15 20.12
N ALA A 200 -9.96 24.05 19.00
CA ALA A 200 -10.44 24.46 17.69
C ALA A 200 -11.44 23.46 17.05
N ALA A 201 -11.40 22.20 17.45
CA ALA A 201 -12.31 21.15 16.95
C ALA A 201 -13.75 21.27 17.51
N GLY A 202 -13.93 21.92 18.65
CA GLY A 202 -15.24 22.16 19.28
C GLY A 202 -16.03 23.35 18.70
N ALA A 203 -15.39 24.24 17.95
CA ALA A 203 -16.01 25.44 17.39
C ALA A 203 -16.67 25.24 16.01
N ALA A 204 -16.50 24.08 15.39
CA ALA A 204 -17.10 23.72 14.10
C ALA A 204 -18.30 22.78 14.32
N LYS A 205 -19.37 23.32 14.93
CA LYS A 205 -20.71 22.69 14.98
C LYS A 205 -21.68 23.47 14.13
#